data_e40f43b5b378efd12ff794566aee60d6
#
_entry.id   e40f43b5b378efd12ff794566aee60d6
#
_cell.length_a   1.000
_cell.length_b   1.000
_cell.length_c   1.000
_cell.angle_alpha   90.00
_cell.angle_beta   90.00
_cell.angle_gamma   90.00
#
_symmetry.space_group_name_H-M   'P 1'
#
loop_
_entity.id
_entity.type
_entity.pdbx_description
1 polymer ?
#
loop_
_entity_poly.entity_id
_entity_poly.type
_entity_poly.pdbx_seq_one_letter_code
_entity_poly.pdbx_strand_id
1 'polypeptide(L)'
;MQTLIRTFEIIYGSVSIIIVFCFYFASYWLSSDWITTENLTADTVRLAVITFGATLAVRWPMALYIGVLQGAERQVFYNFLSIVMTTARGTGSVLVIIYLSQTILAYLLWNLLFALVELIVMRSAAWTILRSMRGKGARVDFSLFKLVWRFSASVSLNSLFAAFLKQLDRVLISSLLSLRQVGYYTTANTAYMAISLFATPFSSAAFPRFASLIADQNHEALAATYHKLAKSVSFVVAPVSSIMYFYSYDILLIWTRSSDVAINSAPTLSVLSIAPCLI
;
A
#
# COMPACT_ATOMS: atom_id res chain seq x y z
N MET A 1 -25.39 -6.39 -7.01
CA MET A 1 -24.29 -6.08 -6.10
C MET A 1 -23.97 -7.25 -5.15
N GLN A 2 -24.91 -7.71 -4.31
CA GLN A 2 -24.67 -8.83 -3.37
C GLN A 2 -24.17 -10.11 -4.06
N THR A 3 -24.79 -10.51 -5.19
CA THR A 3 -24.37 -11.68 -6.00
C THR A 3 -22.94 -11.54 -6.51
N LEU A 4 -22.57 -10.36 -7.00
CA LEU A 4 -21.22 -10.07 -7.49
C LEU A 4 -20.20 -10.21 -6.37
N ILE A 5 -20.43 -9.59 -5.21
CA ILE A 5 -19.51 -9.68 -4.07
C ILE A 5 -19.39 -11.13 -3.59
N ARG A 6 -20.47 -11.90 -3.53
CA ARG A 6 -20.44 -13.32 -3.14
C ARG A 6 -19.59 -14.16 -4.09
N THR A 7 -19.70 -13.91 -5.39
CA THR A 7 -18.88 -14.60 -6.40
C THR A 7 -17.41 -14.24 -6.24
N PHE A 8 -17.10 -12.96 -6.02
CA PHE A 8 -15.72 -12.52 -5.80
C PHE A 8 -15.16 -13.00 -4.45
N GLU A 9 -15.95 -13.14 -3.39
CA GLU A 9 -15.50 -13.76 -2.13
C GLU A 9 -14.92 -15.15 -2.36
N ILE A 10 -15.55 -15.97 -3.22
CA ILE A 10 -15.04 -17.33 -3.53
C ILE A 10 -13.73 -17.22 -4.32
N ILE A 11 -13.67 -16.35 -5.33
CA ILE A 11 -12.46 -16.18 -6.14
C ILE A 11 -11.29 -15.70 -5.27
N TYR A 12 -11.50 -14.65 -4.46
CA TYR A 12 -10.46 -14.13 -3.57
C TYR A 12 -10.06 -15.15 -2.50
N GLY A 13 -11.02 -15.93 -1.97
CA GLY A 13 -10.76 -17.03 -1.05
C GLY A 13 -9.89 -18.11 -1.67
N SER A 14 -10.17 -18.50 -2.92
CA SER A 14 -9.34 -19.48 -3.66
C SER A 14 -7.92 -18.97 -3.86
N VAL A 15 -7.75 -17.69 -4.23
CA VAL A 15 -6.42 -17.06 -4.36
C VAL A 15 -5.71 -17.02 -3.01
N SER A 16 -6.40 -16.71 -1.92
CA SER A 16 -5.83 -16.75 -0.56
C SER A 16 -5.27 -18.12 -0.22
N ILE A 17 -5.99 -19.20 -0.55
CA ILE A 17 -5.52 -20.57 -0.34
C ILE A 17 -4.25 -20.82 -1.16
N ILE A 18 -4.23 -20.43 -2.44
CA ILE A 18 -3.05 -20.56 -3.30
C ILE A 18 -1.84 -19.82 -2.70
N ILE A 19 -2.04 -18.59 -2.18
CA ILE A 19 -0.98 -17.81 -1.53
C ILE A 19 -0.40 -18.59 -0.34
N VAL A 20 -1.24 -19.17 0.52
CA VAL A 20 -0.77 -19.98 1.67
C VAL A 20 0.09 -21.15 1.19
N PHE A 21 -0.38 -21.89 0.17
CA PHE A 21 0.37 -23.01 -0.38
C PHE A 21 1.70 -22.57 -1.00
N CYS A 22 1.71 -21.49 -1.78
CA CYS A 22 2.94 -20.96 -2.36
C CYS A 22 3.97 -20.61 -1.28
N PHE A 23 3.57 -19.90 -0.23
CA PHE A 23 4.47 -19.55 0.87
C PHE A 23 4.89 -20.76 1.71
N TYR A 24 4.03 -21.75 1.88
CA TYR A 24 4.38 -22.99 2.55
C TYR A 24 5.50 -23.72 1.81
N PHE A 25 5.40 -23.91 0.49
CA PHE A 25 6.45 -24.54 -0.32
C PHE A 25 7.70 -23.66 -0.43
N ALA A 26 7.52 -22.36 -0.65
CA ALA A 26 8.64 -21.41 -0.73
C ALA A 26 9.41 -21.32 0.59
N SER A 27 8.76 -21.56 1.72
CA SER A 27 9.42 -21.50 3.03
C SER A 27 10.55 -22.52 3.18
N TYR A 28 10.45 -23.65 2.52
CA TYR A 28 11.49 -24.68 2.52
C TYR A 28 12.76 -24.18 1.85
N TRP A 29 12.63 -23.66 0.63
CA TRP A 29 13.75 -23.15 -0.15
C TRP A 29 14.32 -21.85 0.43
N LEU A 30 13.47 -20.94 0.89
CA LEU A 30 13.91 -19.69 1.50
C LEU A 30 14.68 -19.88 2.81
N SER A 31 14.33 -20.91 3.61
CA SER A 31 14.99 -21.16 4.89
C SER A 31 16.31 -21.93 4.76
N SER A 32 16.52 -22.67 3.66
CA SER A 32 17.74 -23.46 3.44
C SER A 32 18.80 -22.69 2.65
N ASP A 33 18.42 -21.99 1.57
CA ASP A 33 19.38 -21.52 0.56
C ASP A 33 19.47 -20.00 0.46
N TRP A 34 18.42 -19.27 0.86
CA TRP A 34 18.35 -17.83 0.61
C TRP A 34 18.62 -16.96 1.84
N ILE A 35 18.03 -17.30 2.97
CA ILE A 35 18.13 -16.49 4.20
C ILE A 35 19.19 -17.10 5.13
N THR A 36 20.44 -16.75 4.91
CA THR A 36 21.53 -17.07 5.85
C THR A 36 21.56 -16.03 6.97
N THR A 37 21.12 -16.42 8.16
CA THR A 37 21.17 -15.57 9.36
C THR A 37 22.06 -16.22 10.40
N GLU A 38 22.98 -15.45 10.97
CA GLU A 38 23.88 -15.92 12.02
C GLU A 38 23.17 -16.24 13.35
N ASN A 39 21.97 -15.62 13.57
CA ASN A 39 21.30 -15.64 14.89
C ASN A 39 19.90 -16.31 14.89
N LEU A 40 19.42 -16.86 13.77
CA LEU A 40 18.10 -17.50 13.69
C LEU A 40 18.23 -18.94 13.18
N THR A 41 17.49 -19.85 13.82
CA THR A 41 17.41 -21.24 13.32
C THR A 41 16.58 -21.31 12.04
N ALA A 42 16.89 -22.25 11.15
CA ALA A 42 16.16 -22.46 9.90
C ALA A 42 14.65 -22.68 10.15
N ASP A 43 14.29 -23.36 11.23
CA ASP A 43 12.90 -23.57 11.64
C ASP A 43 12.20 -22.26 12.00
N THR A 44 12.89 -21.34 12.68
CA THR A 44 12.34 -20.02 13.01
C THR A 44 12.08 -19.21 11.73
N VAL A 45 13.03 -19.22 10.80
CA VAL A 45 12.88 -18.56 9.50
C VAL A 45 11.71 -19.16 8.73
N ARG A 46 11.60 -20.49 8.69
CA ARG A 46 10.51 -21.19 8.03
C ARG A 46 9.15 -20.80 8.60
N LEU A 47 9.00 -20.83 9.92
CA LEU A 47 7.75 -20.41 10.59
C LEU A 47 7.44 -18.93 10.32
N ALA A 48 8.44 -18.07 10.31
CA ALA A 48 8.28 -16.66 9.99
C ALA A 48 7.75 -16.46 8.55
N VAL A 49 8.30 -17.17 7.56
CA VAL A 49 7.84 -17.10 6.16
C VAL A 49 6.41 -17.61 6.01
N ILE A 50 6.05 -18.72 6.67
CA ILE A 50 4.70 -19.27 6.65
C ILE A 50 3.71 -18.28 7.28
N THR A 51 4.03 -17.72 8.45
CA THR A 51 3.18 -16.75 9.15
C THR A 51 2.99 -15.47 8.36
N PHE A 52 4.06 -14.99 7.71
CA PHE A 52 4.00 -13.85 6.81
C PHE A 52 3.10 -14.13 5.59
N GLY A 53 3.26 -15.30 4.95
CA GLY A 53 2.41 -15.74 3.84
C GLY A 53 0.94 -15.87 4.23
N ALA A 54 0.65 -16.42 5.42
CA ALA A 54 -0.70 -16.48 5.98
C ALA A 54 -1.29 -15.07 6.19
N THR A 55 -0.48 -14.12 6.69
CA THR A 55 -0.91 -12.73 6.86
C THR A 55 -1.27 -12.08 5.52
N LEU A 56 -0.46 -12.30 4.48
CA LEU A 56 -0.77 -11.83 3.13
C LEU A 56 -2.06 -12.44 2.58
N ALA A 57 -2.23 -13.75 2.74
CA ALA A 57 -3.42 -14.47 2.29
C ALA A 57 -4.70 -13.96 2.96
N VAL A 58 -4.65 -13.65 4.26
CA VAL A 58 -5.78 -13.06 5.01
C VAL A 58 -6.07 -11.63 4.54
N ARG A 59 -5.04 -10.85 4.20
CA ARG A 59 -5.19 -9.47 3.71
C ARG A 59 -5.69 -9.38 2.28
N TRP A 60 -5.44 -10.39 1.46
CA TRP A 60 -5.83 -10.38 0.06
C TRP A 60 -7.31 -10.06 -0.18
N PRO A 61 -8.29 -10.68 0.51
CA PRO A 61 -9.71 -10.37 0.33
C PRO A 61 -10.13 -8.98 0.82
N MET A 62 -9.33 -8.27 1.61
CA MET A 62 -9.69 -6.94 2.12
C MET A 62 -9.95 -5.93 1.01
N ALA A 63 -9.20 -6.02 -0.11
CA ALA A 63 -9.38 -5.14 -1.26
C ALA A 63 -10.82 -5.16 -1.79
N LEU A 64 -11.48 -6.33 -1.74
CA LEU A 64 -12.89 -6.47 -2.14
C LEU A 64 -13.82 -5.65 -1.23
N TYR A 65 -13.66 -5.74 0.08
CA TYR A 65 -14.51 -5.03 1.04
C TYR A 65 -14.24 -3.53 1.07
N ILE A 66 -12.97 -3.12 0.89
CA ILE A 66 -12.59 -1.72 0.72
C ILE A 66 -13.30 -1.15 -0.52
N GLY A 67 -13.29 -1.88 -1.64
CA GLY A 67 -13.99 -1.48 -2.86
C GLY A 67 -15.50 -1.31 -2.66
N VAL A 68 -16.14 -2.16 -1.83
CA VAL A 68 -17.56 -2.00 -1.47
C VAL A 68 -17.81 -0.72 -0.69
N LEU A 69 -16.97 -0.43 0.32
CA LEU A 69 -17.12 0.76 1.17
C LEU A 69 -16.91 2.04 0.36
N GLN A 70 -15.92 2.05 -0.51
CA GLN A 70 -15.63 3.19 -1.40
C GLN A 70 -16.72 3.38 -2.46
N GLY A 71 -17.17 2.30 -3.09
CA GLY A 71 -18.24 2.35 -4.08
C GLY A 71 -19.62 2.71 -3.51
N ALA A 72 -19.81 2.52 -2.19
CA ALA A 72 -20.98 2.99 -1.46
C ALA A 72 -20.84 4.42 -0.91
N GLU A 73 -19.80 5.17 -1.33
CA GLU A 73 -19.46 6.53 -0.88
C GLU A 73 -19.25 6.66 0.66
N ARG A 74 -18.88 5.56 1.32
CA ARG A 74 -18.62 5.51 2.76
C ARG A 74 -17.13 5.68 3.10
N GLN A 75 -16.43 6.57 2.39
CA GLN A 75 -14.98 6.78 2.53
C GLN A 75 -14.60 7.25 3.93
N VAL A 76 -15.38 8.16 4.54
CA VAL A 76 -15.11 8.65 5.91
C VAL A 76 -15.14 7.51 6.92
N PHE A 77 -16.14 6.63 6.82
CA PHE A 77 -16.27 5.47 7.70
C PHE A 77 -15.12 4.47 7.47
N TYR A 78 -14.77 4.20 6.22
CA TYR A 78 -13.62 3.36 5.88
C TYR A 78 -12.32 3.94 6.45
N ASN A 79 -12.06 5.24 6.24
CA ASN A 79 -10.85 5.89 6.75
C ASN A 79 -10.77 5.85 8.28
N PHE A 80 -11.88 6.08 8.98
CA PHE A 80 -11.95 5.96 10.43
C PHE A 80 -11.57 4.53 10.89
N LEU A 81 -12.20 3.50 10.31
CA LEU A 81 -11.86 2.11 10.62
C LEU A 81 -10.38 1.80 10.33
N SER A 82 -9.88 2.26 9.19
CA SER A 82 -8.48 2.04 8.79
C SER A 82 -7.50 2.68 9.78
N ILE A 83 -7.76 3.91 10.23
CA ILE A 83 -6.94 4.60 11.23
C ILE A 83 -6.95 3.81 12.54
N VAL A 84 -8.12 3.45 13.06
CA VAL A 84 -8.25 2.70 14.31
C VAL A 84 -7.51 1.36 14.23
N MET A 85 -7.74 0.58 13.15
CA MET A 85 -7.12 -0.74 12.97
C MET A 85 -5.60 -0.64 12.79
N THR A 86 -5.12 0.32 12.01
CA THR A 86 -3.68 0.50 11.78
C THR A 86 -2.98 0.97 13.05
N THR A 87 -3.55 1.90 13.78
CA THR A 87 -3.01 2.38 15.06
C THR A 87 -2.97 1.27 16.10
N ALA A 88 -4.08 0.54 16.28
CA ALA A 88 -4.15 -0.57 17.24
C ALA A 88 -3.18 -1.71 16.88
N ARG A 89 -3.01 -2.02 15.60
CA ARG A 89 -2.03 -2.99 15.13
C ARG A 89 -0.61 -2.53 15.42
N GLY A 90 -0.28 -1.27 15.09
CA GLY A 90 1.06 -0.72 15.28
C GLY A 90 1.43 -0.61 16.76
N THR A 91 0.59 0.00 17.58
CA THR A 91 0.81 0.11 19.03
C THR A 91 0.86 -1.26 19.69
N GLY A 92 -0.05 -2.17 19.31
CA GLY A 92 -0.06 -3.52 19.83
C GLY A 92 1.19 -4.32 19.45
N SER A 93 1.74 -4.13 18.24
CA SER A 93 3.02 -4.75 17.84
C SER A 93 4.17 -4.31 18.77
N VAL A 94 4.21 -3.04 19.12
CA VAL A 94 5.22 -2.50 20.05
C VAL A 94 5.04 -3.11 21.45
N LEU A 95 3.81 -3.15 21.95
CA LEU A 95 3.50 -3.75 23.26
C LEU A 95 3.85 -5.24 23.32
N VAL A 96 3.57 -5.99 22.25
CA VAL A 96 3.94 -7.42 22.18
C VAL A 96 5.45 -7.60 22.26
N ILE A 97 6.23 -6.79 21.54
CA ILE A 97 7.69 -6.89 21.58
C ILE A 97 8.25 -6.50 22.94
N ILE A 98 7.69 -5.47 23.59
CA ILE A 98 8.20 -4.99 24.88
C ILE A 98 7.81 -5.91 26.04
N TYR A 99 6.54 -6.37 26.08
CA TYR A 99 5.99 -7.03 27.26
C TYR A 99 5.82 -8.55 27.13
N LEU A 100 5.64 -9.10 25.90
CA LEU A 100 5.42 -10.54 25.72
C LEU A 100 6.67 -11.27 25.25
N SER A 101 7.25 -10.86 24.13
CA SER A 101 8.38 -11.58 23.55
C SER A 101 9.09 -10.73 22.49
N GLN A 102 10.40 -10.61 22.62
CA GLN A 102 11.27 -9.91 21.68
C GLN A 102 11.65 -10.78 20.46
N THR A 103 10.73 -11.60 19.99
CA THR A 103 10.95 -12.51 18.86
C THR A 103 10.21 -12.03 17.60
N ILE A 104 10.79 -12.32 16.44
CA ILE A 104 10.17 -12.05 15.14
C ILE A 104 8.82 -12.81 14.99
N LEU A 105 8.73 -14.00 15.55
CA LEU A 105 7.51 -14.81 15.51
C LEU A 105 6.36 -14.17 16.30
N ALA A 106 6.62 -13.62 17.48
CA ALA A 106 5.60 -12.92 18.27
C ALA A 106 5.05 -11.71 17.51
N TYR A 107 5.93 -10.94 16.86
CA TYR A 107 5.55 -9.83 15.99
C TYR A 107 4.66 -10.28 14.82
N LEU A 108 5.07 -11.35 14.11
CA LEU A 108 4.33 -11.85 12.94
C LEU A 108 2.98 -12.47 13.34
N LEU A 109 2.93 -13.21 14.43
CA LEU A 109 1.68 -13.78 14.96
C LEU A 109 0.69 -12.69 15.37
N TRP A 110 1.16 -11.62 16.01
CA TRP A 110 0.33 -10.45 16.30
C TRP A 110 -0.25 -9.82 15.02
N ASN A 111 0.60 -9.64 14.00
CA ASN A 111 0.14 -9.10 12.72
C ASN A 111 -0.88 -10.02 12.02
N LEU A 112 -0.71 -11.34 12.12
CA LEU A 112 -1.66 -12.32 11.59
C LEU A 112 -3.01 -12.23 12.33
N LEU A 113 -2.96 -12.23 13.67
CA LEU A 113 -4.16 -12.08 14.49
C LEU A 113 -4.92 -10.79 14.15
N PHE A 114 -4.18 -9.69 14.06
CA PHE A 114 -4.79 -8.40 13.73
C PHE A 114 -5.32 -8.35 12.29
N ALA A 115 -4.67 -9.01 11.34
CA ALA A 115 -5.18 -9.14 9.97
C ALA A 115 -6.51 -9.90 9.92
N LEU A 116 -6.67 -10.95 10.74
CA LEU A 116 -7.95 -11.68 10.86
C LEU A 116 -9.05 -10.79 11.46
N VAL A 117 -8.75 -10.05 12.51
CA VAL A 117 -9.71 -9.10 13.13
C VAL A 117 -10.10 -8.02 12.10
N GLU A 118 -9.14 -7.43 11.42
CA GLU A 118 -9.35 -6.41 10.39
C GLU A 118 -10.24 -6.95 9.24
N LEU A 119 -9.98 -8.17 8.77
CA LEU A 119 -10.79 -8.84 7.75
C LEU A 119 -12.23 -9.02 8.20
N ILE A 120 -12.44 -9.50 9.43
CA ILE A 120 -13.80 -9.72 9.99
C ILE A 120 -14.54 -8.39 10.10
N VAL A 121 -13.89 -7.35 10.60
CA VAL A 121 -14.48 -6.00 10.75
C VAL A 121 -14.83 -5.42 9.39
N MET A 122 -13.92 -5.43 8.43
CA MET A 122 -14.16 -4.89 7.08
C MET A 122 -15.24 -5.66 6.34
N ARG A 123 -15.25 -6.99 6.46
CA ARG A 123 -16.30 -7.84 5.89
C ARG A 123 -17.66 -7.53 6.49
N SER A 124 -17.76 -7.44 7.81
CA SER A 124 -19.03 -7.15 8.48
C SER A 124 -19.57 -5.77 8.13
N ALA A 125 -18.70 -4.76 8.07
CA ALA A 125 -19.04 -3.41 7.64
C ALA A 125 -19.58 -3.39 6.20
N ALA A 126 -18.88 -4.04 5.27
CA ALA A 126 -19.28 -4.12 3.87
C ALA A 126 -20.64 -4.85 3.71
N TRP A 127 -20.83 -5.99 4.39
CA TRP A 127 -22.09 -6.73 4.32
C TRP A 127 -23.26 -6.01 4.99
N THR A 128 -23.03 -5.24 6.03
CA THR A 128 -24.07 -4.38 6.65
C THR A 128 -24.59 -3.36 5.65
N ILE A 129 -23.71 -2.71 4.91
CA ILE A 129 -24.09 -1.75 3.85
C ILE A 129 -24.80 -2.47 2.69
N LEU A 130 -24.28 -3.61 2.24
CA LEU A 130 -24.89 -4.37 1.16
C LEU A 130 -26.31 -4.88 1.50
N ARG A 131 -26.56 -5.23 2.75
CA ARG A 131 -27.90 -5.67 3.21
C ARG A 131 -28.90 -4.52 3.29
N SER A 132 -28.45 -3.31 3.58
CA SER A 132 -29.31 -2.12 3.56
C SER A 132 -29.74 -1.74 2.14
N MET A 133 -28.97 -2.12 1.11
CA MET A 133 -29.34 -1.97 -0.28
C MET A 133 -30.28 -3.13 -0.66
N ARG A 134 -31.60 -2.86 -0.78
CA ARG A 134 -32.63 -3.85 -1.14
C ARG A 134 -32.20 -4.69 -2.34
N GLY A 135 -31.82 -5.96 -2.13
CA GLY A 135 -31.40 -6.93 -3.15
C GLY A 135 -31.99 -8.32 -2.89
N LYS A 136 -32.35 -9.04 -3.96
CA LYS A 136 -32.64 -10.47 -3.91
C LYS A 136 -31.39 -11.21 -3.43
N GLY A 137 -31.55 -12.21 -2.55
CA GLY A 137 -30.46 -12.90 -1.85
C GLY A 137 -29.24 -13.24 -2.71
N ALA A 138 -28.08 -13.15 -2.10
CA ALA A 138 -26.79 -13.34 -2.76
C ALA A 138 -26.63 -14.77 -3.27
N ARG A 139 -26.64 -14.96 -4.58
CA ARG A 139 -26.31 -16.21 -5.26
C ARG A 139 -24.91 -16.09 -5.88
N VAL A 140 -24.27 -17.21 -6.14
CA VAL A 140 -22.98 -17.24 -6.86
C VAL A 140 -23.29 -17.30 -8.35
N ASP A 141 -22.70 -16.39 -9.12
CA ASP A 141 -22.86 -16.33 -10.57
C ASP A 141 -21.53 -15.97 -11.24
N PHE A 142 -20.89 -16.99 -11.79
CA PHE A 142 -19.59 -16.82 -12.47
C PHE A 142 -19.71 -16.10 -13.83
N SER A 143 -20.91 -15.93 -14.39
CA SER A 143 -21.10 -15.15 -15.63
C SER A 143 -20.72 -13.69 -15.42
N LEU A 144 -20.94 -13.15 -14.21
CA LEU A 144 -20.55 -11.80 -13.83
C LEU A 144 -19.03 -11.60 -13.86
N PHE A 145 -18.25 -12.66 -13.63
CA PHE A 145 -16.80 -12.60 -13.76
C PHE A 145 -16.39 -12.29 -15.20
N LYS A 146 -17.02 -12.91 -16.20
CA LYS A 146 -16.75 -12.63 -17.63
C LYS A 146 -17.04 -11.18 -18.01
N LEU A 147 -18.01 -10.55 -17.36
CA LEU A 147 -18.36 -9.15 -17.62
C LEU A 147 -17.27 -8.18 -17.12
N VAL A 148 -16.69 -8.48 -15.97
CA VAL A 148 -15.78 -7.55 -15.25
C VAL A 148 -14.31 -7.86 -15.51
N TRP A 149 -13.97 -9.12 -15.87
CA TRP A 149 -12.58 -9.55 -15.92
C TRP A 149 -11.69 -8.78 -16.91
N ARG A 150 -12.25 -8.40 -18.10
CA ARG A 150 -11.46 -7.66 -19.11
C ARG A 150 -11.06 -6.27 -18.59
N PHE A 151 -12.00 -5.57 -17.95
CA PHE A 151 -11.72 -4.28 -17.30
C PHE A 151 -10.75 -4.44 -16.14
N SER A 152 -11.01 -5.40 -15.26
CA SER A 152 -10.14 -5.68 -14.11
C SER A 152 -8.73 -6.10 -14.54
N ALA A 153 -8.60 -6.94 -15.56
CA ALA A 153 -7.31 -7.35 -16.11
C ALA A 153 -6.53 -6.16 -16.68
N SER A 154 -7.20 -5.26 -17.41
CA SER A 154 -6.56 -4.06 -17.96
C SER A 154 -6.05 -3.14 -16.84
N VAL A 155 -6.87 -2.87 -15.81
CA VAL A 155 -6.49 -2.06 -14.65
C VAL A 155 -5.35 -2.73 -13.87
N SER A 156 -5.43 -4.05 -13.66
CA SER A 156 -4.40 -4.80 -12.95
C SER A 156 -3.06 -4.80 -13.72
N LEU A 157 -3.10 -4.96 -15.04
CA LEU A 157 -1.91 -4.91 -15.88
C LEU A 157 -1.25 -3.52 -15.82
N ASN A 158 -2.04 -2.46 -15.91
CA ASN A 158 -1.54 -1.10 -15.76
C ASN A 158 -0.90 -0.88 -14.38
N SER A 159 -1.55 -1.36 -13.31
CA SER A 159 -1.02 -1.29 -11.94
C SER A 159 0.27 -2.08 -11.77
N LEU A 160 0.37 -3.26 -12.43
CA LEU A 160 1.57 -4.09 -12.44
C LEU A 160 2.74 -3.37 -13.13
N PHE A 161 2.50 -2.79 -14.30
CA PHE A 161 3.51 -2.00 -15.00
C PHE A 161 3.94 -0.77 -14.19
N ALA A 162 3.00 -0.06 -13.59
CA ALA A 162 3.32 1.08 -12.72
C ALA A 162 4.14 0.66 -11.48
N ALA A 163 3.82 -0.48 -10.87
CA ALA A 163 4.58 -1.03 -9.75
C ALA A 163 5.99 -1.46 -10.20
N PHE A 164 6.10 -2.12 -11.36
CA PHE A 164 7.38 -2.52 -11.93
C PHE A 164 8.28 -1.31 -12.23
N LEU A 165 7.73 -0.28 -12.89
CA LEU A 165 8.46 0.96 -13.18
C LEU A 165 8.95 1.64 -11.90
N LYS A 166 8.12 1.69 -10.84
CA LYS A 166 8.51 2.24 -9.54
C LYS A 166 9.59 1.46 -8.80
N GLN A 167 9.77 0.18 -9.10
CA GLN A 167 10.78 -0.68 -8.46
C GLN A 167 12.05 -0.84 -9.32
N LEU A 168 11.99 -0.47 -10.60
CA LEU A 168 13.13 -0.57 -11.52
C LEU A 168 14.37 0.13 -10.98
N ASP A 169 14.21 1.34 -10.43
CA ASP A 169 15.31 2.10 -9.86
C ASP A 169 16.03 1.33 -8.77
N ARG A 170 15.28 0.69 -7.87
CA ARG A 170 15.85 -0.09 -6.76
C ARG A 170 16.57 -1.34 -7.26
N VAL A 171 15.99 -2.03 -8.26
CA VAL A 171 16.60 -3.22 -8.87
C VAL A 171 17.92 -2.84 -9.55
N LEU A 172 17.92 -1.78 -10.37
CA LEU A 172 19.12 -1.32 -11.06
C LEU A 172 20.20 -0.86 -10.07
N ILE A 173 19.83 -0.06 -9.09
CA ILE A 173 20.77 0.45 -8.07
C ILE A 173 21.34 -0.71 -7.24
N SER A 174 20.52 -1.70 -6.86
CA SER A 174 20.99 -2.85 -6.08
C SER A 174 21.92 -3.79 -6.86
N SER A 175 21.84 -3.80 -8.20
CA SER A 175 22.72 -4.60 -9.04
C SER A 175 24.04 -3.92 -9.39
N LEU A 176 24.08 -2.57 -9.34
CA LEU A 176 25.24 -1.78 -9.78
C LEU A 176 26.05 -1.19 -8.61
N LEU A 177 25.43 -1.01 -7.46
CA LEU A 177 26.02 -0.32 -6.33
C LEU A 177 26.19 -1.24 -5.10
N SER A 178 27.10 -0.86 -4.21
CA SER A 178 27.27 -1.55 -2.93
C SER A 178 26.04 -1.42 -2.05
N LEU A 179 25.80 -2.37 -1.15
CA LEU A 179 24.68 -2.36 -0.20
C LEU A 179 24.59 -1.07 0.63
N ARG A 180 25.75 -0.48 0.95
CA ARG A 180 25.84 0.79 1.67
C ARG A 180 25.30 1.95 0.83
N GLN A 181 25.65 2.02 -0.45
CA GLN A 181 25.14 3.03 -1.39
C GLN A 181 23.64 2.87 -1.68
N VAL A 182 23.14 1.63 -1.77
CA VAL A 182 21.70 1.32 -1.82
C VAL A 182 21.00 1.86 -0.57
N GLY A 183 21.63 1.73 0.62
CA GLY A 183 21.13 2.30 1.86
C GLY A 183 20.98 3.83 1.79
N TYR A 184 21.98 4.53 1.29
CA TYR A 184 21.91 5.99 1.12
C TYR A 184 20.83 6.44 0.15
N TYR A 185 20.71 5.74 -1.01
CA TYR A 185 19.65 6.01 -1.97
C TYR A 185 18.25 5.77 -1.39
N THR A 186 18.05 4.66 -0.70
CA THR A 186 16.74 4.34 -0.11
C THR A 186 16.34 5.34 0.98
N THR A 187 17.29 5.84 1.76
CA THR A 187 17.06 6.89 2.74
C THR A 187 16.62 8.19 2.06
N ALA A 188 17.35 8.65 1.04
CA ALA A 188 16.99 9.83 0.26
C ALA A 188 15.60 9.68 -0.40
N ASN A 189 15.33 8.53 -1.01
CA ASN A 189 14.05 8.25 -1.66
C ASN A 189 12.87 8.21 -0.66
N THR A 190 13.10 7.71 0.56
CA THR A 190 12.07 7.71 1.61
C THR A 190 11.72 9.15 2.04
N ALA A 191 12.73 10.01 2.20
CA ALA A 191 12.51 11.44 2.48
C ALA A 191 11.77 12.13 1.31
N TYR A 192 12.18 11.88 0.07
CA TYR A 192 11.52 12.38 -1.14
C TYR A 192 10.05 11.98 -1.22
N MET A 193 9.71 10.72 -0.86
CA MET A 193 8.32 10.26 -0.87
C MET A 193 7.40 11.04 0.07
N ALA A 194 7.94 11.72 1.09
CA ALA A 194 7.15 12.60 1.95
C ALA A 194 6.50 13.76 1.16
N ILE A 195 7.09 14.21 0.05
CA ILE A 195 6.48 15.25 -0.82
C ILE A 195 5.13 14.78 -1.36
N SER A 196 5.01 13.51 -1.73
CA SER A 196 3.77 12.94 -2.27
C SER A 196 2.62 12.94 -1.26
N LEU A 197 2.92 12.95 0.05
CA LEU A 197 1.89 13.05 1.10
C LEU A 197 1.13 14.38 1.02
N PHE A 198 1.76 15.43 0.53
CA PHE A 198 1.12 16.74 0.33
C PHE A 198 0.31 16.80 -0.96
N ALA A 199 0.71 16.09 -2.01
CA ALA A 199 0.02 16.09 -3.30
C ALA A 199 -1.19 15.13 -3.36
N THR A 200 -1.10 13.98 -2.70
CA THR A 200 -2.11 12.91 -2.76
C THR A 200 -3.54 13.35 -2.37
N PRO A 201 -3.76 14.15 -1.31
CA PRO A 201 -5.11 14.58 -0.93
C PRO A 201 -5.80 15.41 -2.02
N PHE A 202 -5.05 16.25 -2.73
CA PHE A 202 -5.61 17.05 -3.83
C PHE A 202 -6.07 16.16 -4.98
N SER A 203 -5.25 15.17 -5.37
CA SER A 203 -5.58 14.24 -6.44
C SER A 203 -6.81 13.38 -6.09
N SER A 204 -6.89 12.88 -4.87
CA SER A 204 -8.03 12.05 -4.42
C SER A 204 -9.32 12.84 -4.32
N ALA A 205 -9.28 14.12 -3.92
CA ALA A 205 -10.44 14.99 -3.89
C ALA A 205 -10.89 15.43 -5.31
N ALA A 206 -9.95 15.54 -6.25
CA ALA A 206 -10.21 15.95 -7.62
C ALA A 206 -10.88 14.88 -8.46
N PHE A 207 -10.55 13.61 -8.24
CA PHE A 207 -10.96 12.50 -9.09
C PHE A 207 -12.48 12.41 -9.28
N PRO A 208 -13.34 12.44 -8.23
CA PRO A 208 -14.79 12.39 -8.41
C PRO A 208 -15.33 13.59 -9.19
N ARG A 209 -14.74 14.78 -8.98
CA ARG A 209 -15.16 15.99 -9.71
C ARG A 209 -14.83 15.91 -11.19
N PHE A 210 -13.65 15.41 -11.55
CA PHE A 210 -13.29 15.17 -12.95
C PHE A 210 -14.23 14.15 -13.60
N ALA A 211 -14.53 13.05 -12.91
CA ALA A 211 -15.44 12.04 -13.41
C ALA A 211 -16.84 12.61 -13.72
N SER A 212 -17.38 13.46 -12.84
CA SER A 212 -18.69 14.12 -13.09
C SER A 212 -18.64 15.08 -14.27
N LEU A 213 -17.60 15.93 -14.37
CA LEU A 213 -17.47 16.90 -15.45
C LEU A 213 -17.27 16.25 -16.83
N ILE A 214 -16.59 15.10 -16.87
CA ILE A 214 -16.45 14.29 -18.09
C ILE A 214 -17.81 13.69 -18.49
N ALA A 215 -18.57 13.16 -17.53
CA ALA A 215 -19.90 12.61 -17.77
C ALA A 215 -20.87 13.68 -18.29
N ASP A 216 -20.77 14.90 -17.78
CA ASP A 216 -21.56 16.06 -18.21
C ASP A 216 -21.06 16.71 -19.52
N GLN A 217 -19.97 16.19 -20.12
CA GLN A 217 -19.30 16.73 -21.31
C GLN A 217 -18.91 18.21 -21.19
N ASN A 218 -18.71 18.71 -19.96
CA ASN A 218 -18.39 20.11 -19.69
C ASN A 218 -16.86 20.32 -19.69
N HIS A 219 -16.30 20.44 -20.90
CA HIS A 219 -14.85 20.56 -21.10
C HIS A 219 -14.28 21.87 -20.56
N GLU A 220 -15.05 22.96 -20.56
CA GLU A 220 -14.61 24.26 -20.04
C GLU A 220 -14.45 24.21 -18.51
N ALA A 221 -15.45 23.72 -17.80
CA ALA A 221 -15.38 23.53 -16.35
C ALA A 221 -14.32 22.49 -15.96
N LEU A 222 -14.10 21.46 -16.78
CA LEU A 222 -13.03 20.48 -16.59
C LEU A 222 -11.66 21.16 -16.64
N ALA A 223 -11.38 21.95 -17.69
CA ALA A 223 -10.13 22.68 -17.84
C ALA A 223 -9.90 23.69 -16.70
N ALA A 224 -10.92 24.47 -16.34
CA ALA A 224 -10.85 25.41 -15.24
C ALA A 224 -10.54 24.71 -13.89
N THR A 225 -11.19 23.57 -13.63
CA THR A 225 -10.96 22.75 -12.42
C THR A 225 -9.54 22.18 -12.41
N TYR A 226 -9.06 21.67 -13.55
CA TYR A 226 -7.69 21.16 -13.69
C TYR A 226 -6.67 22.25 -13.38
N HIS A 227 -6.78 23.43 -14.00
CA HIS A 227 -5.85 24.55 -13.75
C HIS A 227 -5.88 25.03 -12.29
N LYS A 228 -7.06 25.08 -11.68
CA LYS A 228 -7.17 25.46 -10.27
C LYS A 228 -6.45 24.46 -9.36
N LEU A 229 -6.64 23.18 -9.61
CA LEU A 229 -5.98 22.10 -8.84
C LEU A 229 -4.48 22.07 -9.06
N ALA A 230 -4.02 22.18 -10.31
CA ALA A 230 -2.61 22.24 -10.63
C ALA A 230 -1.92 23.40 -9.89
N LYS A 231 -2.51 24.60 -9.91
CA LYS A 231 -2.02 25.75 -9.14
C LYS A 231 -1.98 25.48 -7.63
N SER A 232 -3.04 24.84 -7.07
CA SER A 232 -3.10 24.53 -5.64
C SER A 232 -2.03 23.52 -5.22
N VAL A 233 -1.84 22.48 -6.02
CA VAL A 233 -0.79 21.47 -5.80
C VAL A 233 0.59 22.11 -5.89
N SER A 234 0.85 22.87 -6.94
CA SER A 234 2.13 23.57 -7.15
C SER A 234 2.43 24.54 -6.00
N PHE A 235 1.44 25.27 -5.51
CA PHE A 235 1.59 26.19 -4.39
C PHE A 235 2.05 25.52 -3.09
N VAL A 236 1.65 24.26 -2.87
CA VAL A 236 2.05 23.48 -1.68
C VAL A 236 3.34 22.70 -1.95
N VAL A 237 3.44 22.05 -3.11
CA VAL A 237 4.56 21.14 -3.42
C VAL A 237 5.85 21.90 -3.68
N ALA A 238 5.80 23.03 -4.40
CA ALA A 238 7.01 23.77 -4.77
C ALA A 238 7.81 24.30 -3.56
N PRO A 239 7.19 24.92 -2.53
CA PRO A 239 7.93 25.29 -1.32
C PRO A 239 8.54 24.09 -0.58
N VAL A 240 7.79 22.99 -0.44
CA VAL A 240 8.29 21.77 0.23
C VAL A 240 9.46 21.18 -0.54
N SER A 241 9.36 21.09 -1.86
CA SER A 241 10.45 20.64 -2.74
C SER A 241 11.67 21.55 -2.64
N SER A 242 11.47 22.88 -2.61
CA SER A 242 12.55 23.86 -2.45
C SER A 242 13.26 23.69 -1.11
N ILE A 243 12.51 23.52 -0.02
CA ILE A 243 13.11 23.27 1.30
C ILE A 243 13.91 21.97 1.27
N MET A 244 13.36 20.90 0.70
CA MET A 244 14.08 19.63 0.60
C MET A 244 15.32 19.72 -0.31
N TYR A 245 15.30 20.55 -1.33
CA TYR A 245 16.45 20.78 -2.20
C TYR A 245 17.58 21.50 -1.46
N PHE A 246 17.30 22.64 -0.85
CA PHE A 246 18.32 23.47 -0.21
C PHE A 246 18.79 22.96 1.13
N TYR A 247 17.92 22.32 1.90
CA TYR A 247 18.21 21.80 3.26
C TYR A 247 18.24 20.28 3.33
N SER A 248 18.55 19.62 2.20
CA SER A 248 18.61 18.14 2.12
C SER A 248 19.52 17.53 3.17
N TYR A 249 20.69 18.11 3.41
CA TYR A 249 21.63 17.66 4.43
C TYR A 249 21.06 17.78 5.86
N ASP A 250 20.54 18.95 6.20
CA ASP A 250 20.03 19.23 7.54
C ASP A 250 18.82 18.36 7.88
N ILE A 251 17.91 18.21 6.91
CA ILE A 251 16.72 17.33 7.04
C ILE A 251 17.16 15.90 7.32
N LEU A 252 18.08 15.37 6.54
CA LEU A 252 18.59 14.02 6.70
C LEU A 252 19.37 13.85 8.00
N LEU A 253 20.16 14.85 8.40
CA LEU A 253 20.90 14.82 9.66
C LEU A 253 19.97 14.78 10.88
N ILE A 254 18.93 15.63 10.89
CA ILE A 254 17.94 15.66 11.97
C ILE A 254 17.18 14.33 12.03
N TRP A 255 16.79 13.79 10.88
CA TRP A 255 16.00 12.56 10.80
C TRP A 255 16.81 11.32 11.16
N THR A 256 18.00 11.14 10.58
CA THR A 256 18.79 9.91 10.73
C THR A 256 19.76 9.98 11.92
N ARG A 257 20.03 11.18 12.43
CA ARG A 257 21.04 11.46 13.47
C ARG A 257 22.45 10.91 13.12
N SER A 258 22.74 10.77 11.84
CA SER A 258 23.98 10.25 11.30
C SER A 258 24.54 11.20 10.25
N SER A 259 25.71 11.79 10.51
CA SER A 259 26.38 12.67 9.55
C SER A 259 26.83 11.91 8.30
N ASP A 260 27.24 10.65 8.43
CA ASP A 260 27.64 9.81 7.31
C ASP A 260 26.47 9.57 6.35
N VAL A 261 25.30 9.22 6.87
CA VAL A 261 24.07 9.05 6.06
C VAL A 261 23.66 10.38 5.44
N ALA A 262 23.68 11.47 6.20
CA ALA A 262 23.26 12.79 5.70
C ALA A 262 24.17 13.25 4.55
N ILE A 263 25.50 13.17 4.67
CA ILE A 263 26.45 13.58 3.64
C ILE A 263 26.24 12.79 2.34
N ASN A 264 26.11 11.46 2.45
CA ASN A 264 26.05 10.59 1.28
C ASN A 264 24.65 10.54 0.63
N SER A 265 23.57 10.85 1.38
CA SER A 265 22.20 10.83 0.85
C SER A 265 21.69 12.20 0.38
N ALA A 266 22.26 13.31 0.90
CA ALA A 266 21.80 14.67 0.58
C ALA A 266 21.85 15.01 -0.93
N PRO A 267 22.92 14.68 -1.68
CA PRO A 267 22.94 14.97 -3.12
C PRO A 267 21.81 14.25 -3.87
N THR A 268 21.52 13.03 -3.48
CA THR A 268 20.41 12.25 -4.08
C THR A 268 19.06 12.87 -3.75
N LEU A 269 18.82 13.27 -2.49
CA LEU A 269 17.57 13.92 -2.08
C LEU A 269 17.36 15.25 -2.79
N SER A 270 18.40 16.08 -2.92
CA SER A 270 18.29 17.36 -3.61
C SER A 270 17.90 17.17 -5.07
N VAL A 271 18.53 16.25 -5.81
CA VAL A 271 18.18 15.95 -7.20
C VAL A 271 16.74 15.43 -7.32
N LEU A 272 16.34 14.47 -6.48
CA LEU A 272 14.97 13.92 -6.49
C LEU A 272 13.91 14.98 -6.19
N SER A 273 14.23 15.96 -5.35
CA SER A 273 13.30 17.04 -4.96
C SER A 273 12.96 18.02 -6.09
N ILE A 274 13.72 18.02 -7.20
CA ILE A 274 13.41 18.84 -8.39
C ILE A 274 12.25 18.22 -9.18
N ALA A 275 12.14 16.89 -9.22
CA ALA A 275 11.19 16.19 -10.08
C ALA A 275 9.72 16.65 -9.89
N PRO A 276 9.18 16.87 -8.68
CA PRO A 276 7.80 17.33 -8.50
C PRO A 276 7.53 18.75 -9.00
N CYS A 277 8.56 19.56 -9.18
CA CYS A 277 8.44 20.91 -9.73
C CYS A 277 8.35 20.93 -11.27
N LEU A 278 8.67 19.80 -11.93
CA LEU A 278 8.65 19.65 -13.38
C LEU A 278 7.35 19.03 -13.92
N ILE A 279 6.49 18.54 -13.05
CA ILE A 279 5.20 17.89 -13.34
C ILE A 279 4.03 18.81 -13.00
#